data_282dc5793ae5972be22d14a5c6758a7d
#
_entry.id   282dc5793ae5972be22d14a5c6758a7d
#
_cell.length_a   1.000
_cell.length_b   1.000
_cell.length_c   1.000
_cell.angle_alpha   90.00
_cell.angle_beta   90.00
_cell.angle_gamma   90.00
#
_symmetry.space_group_name_H-M   'P 1'
#
loop_
_entity.id
_entity.type
_entity.pdbx_description
1 polymer ?
#
loop_
_entity_poly.entity_id
_entity_poly.type
_entity_poly.pdbx_seq_one_letter_code
_entity_poly.pdbx_strand_id
1 'polypeptide(L)'
;LLLAAIYFFGRPRKPSQGRKLRDEPVERSSPRSEPQVAADARGDVAFGQNELPQDTAPPPSGPEVGKRDREDFDKIVTLYVAARSEQVLRGPDIVVAAEKAGLSYGYMNIFHRLVDGRADSAPIFSVANIKKPGSFEMAEIQALETPAIAFFLTLPAPIAALDAWEKLLPTAQRMAELLDGVVLDESRNALGRQRIAHI
;
A
#
# COMPACT_ATOMS: atom_id res chain seq x y z
N LEU A 1 -26.92 -33.03 -31.79
CA LEU A 1 -27.17 -31.67 -32.31
C LEU A 1 -26.72 -30.55 -31.35
N LEU A 2 -26.18 -30.87 -30.18
CA LEU A 2 -25.79 -29.89 -29.14
C LEU A 2 -24.28 -29.58 -29.09
N LEU A 3 -23.43 -30.25 -29.87
CA LEU A 3 -21.98 -30.05 -29.88
C LEU A 3 -21.47 -29.09 -30.97
N ALA A 4 -22.32 -28.61 -31.87
CA ALA A 4 -21.94 -27.71 -32.97
C ALA A 4 -22.01 -26.23 -32.60
N ALA A 5 -22.66 -25.84 -31.49
CA ALA A 5 -22.84 -24.46 -31.09
C ALA A 5 -21.64 -23.83 -30.35
N ILE A 6 -20.73 -24.66 -29.78
CA ILE A 6 -19.58 -24.15 -28.98
C ILE A 6 -18.41 -23.75 -29.88
N TYR A 7 -18.37 -24.20 -31.14
CA TYR A 7 -17.25 -23.93 -32.05
C TYR A 7 -17.31 -22.58 -32.73
N PHE A 8 -18.45 -21.88 -32.69
CA PHE A 8 -18.64 -20.62 -33.42
C PHE A 8 -18.41 -19.37 -32.60
N PHE A 9 -18.38 -19.45 -31.26
CA PHE A 9 -18.22 -18.28 -30.39
C PHE A 9 -16.82 -18.09 -29.76
N GLY A 10 -15.86 -18.96 -30.03
CA GLY A 10 -14.56 -19.01 -29.38
C GLY A 10 -13.36 -18.52 -30.20
N ARG A 11 -13.50 -17.60 -31.18
CA ARG A 11 -12.32 -17.09 -31.89
C ARG A 11 -11.78 -15.82 -31.27
N PRO A 12 -10.53 -15.79 -30.74
CA PRO A 12 -9.89 -14.57 -30.26
C PRO A 12 -9.60 -13.64 -31.45
N ARG A 13 -9.99 -12.39 -31.32
CA ARG A 13 -9.68 -11.32 -32.28
C ARG A 13 -8.22 -10.93 -32.14
N LYS A 14 -7.44 -10.98 -33.23
CA LYS A 14 -6.08 -10.50 -33.34
C LYS A 14 -6.06 -8.98 -33.19
N PRO A 15 -5.08 -8.37 -32.48
CA PRO A 15 -4.94 -6.92 -32.43
C PRO A 15 -4.47 -6.41 -33.79
N SER A 16 -5.09 -5.32 -34.27
CA SER A 16 -4.76 -4.66 -35.52
C SER A 16 -3.45 -3.88 -35.37
N GLN A 17 -2.51 -4.10 -36.29
CA GLN A 17 -1.24 -3.36 -36.38
C GLN A 17 -1.51 -1.92 -36.81
N GLY A 18 -0.93 -0.98 -36.08
CA GLY A 18 -0.97 0.45 -36.34
C GLY A 18 -0.29 0.82 -37.67
N ARG A 19 -0.98 1.63 -38.46
CA ARG A 19 -0.57 2.18 -39.75
C ARG A 19 0.48 3.27 -39.54
N LYS A 20 1.67 3.09 -40.09
CA LYS A 20 2.71 4.11 -40.20
C LYS A 20 2.19 5.30 -41.03
N LEU A 21 2.22 6.49 -40.48
CA LEU A 21 2.09 7.74 -41.24
C LEU A 21 3.49 8.20 -41.66
N ARG A 22 3.56 8.51 -42.92
CA ARG A 22 4.70 8.87 -43.76
C ARG A 22 5.06 10.33 -43.55
N ASP A 23 6.34 10.60 -43.34
CA ASP A 23 6.93 11.94 -43.34
C ASP A 23 6.80 12.61 -44.69
N GLU A 24 6.39 13.86 -44.70
CA GLU A 24 6.77 14.84 -45.75
C GLU A 24 7.02 16.23 -45.14
N PRO A 25 8.05 16.95 -45.62
CA PRO A 25 8.52 18.18 -45.01
C PRO A 25 7.91 19.42 -45.69
N VAL A 26 7.57 20.44 -44.93
CA VAL A 26 7.27 21.78 -45.46
C VAL A 26 8.12 22.85 -44.81
N GLU A 27 8.76 23.61 -45.68
CA GLU A 27 9.74 24.67 -45.45
C GLU A 27 9.17 25.94 -44.80
N ARG A 28 10.09 26.61 -44.09
CA ARG A 28 10.39 28.05 -43.99
C ARG A 28 9.26 29.08 -43.83
N SER A 29 9.38 29.84 -42.75
CA SER A 29 9.75 31.30 -42.86
C SER A 29 9.79 31.95 -41.47
N SER A 30 10.94 32.53 -41.12
CA SER A 30 11.09 33.60 -40.11
C SER A 30 10.63 34.93 -40.74
N PRO A 31 10.37 36.04 -40.00
CA PRO A 31 11.43 36.77 -39.32
C PRO A 31 11.04 37.50 -38.01
N ARG A 32 12.02 37.55 -37.08
CA ARG A 32 12.64 38.74 -36.49
C ARG A 32 11.76 39.87 -35.94
N SER A 33 11.84 40.11 -34.64
CA SER A 33 12.03 41.43 -34.03
C SER A 33 12.46 41.29 -32.59
N GLU A 34 13.72 41.60 -32.32
CA GLU A 34 14.17 42.12 -31.01
C GLU A 34 13.81 43.58 -30.93
N PRO A 35 13.74 44.18 -29.71
CA PRO A 35 14.76 45.14 -29.34
C PRO A 35 15.37 44.94 -27.96
N GLN A 36 16.67 45.19 -27.91
CA GLN A 36 17.53 45.46 -26.76
C GLN A 36 17.04 46.73 -26.05
N VAL A 37 17.44 46.80 -24.76
CA VAL A 37 18.22 47.78 -23.98
C VAL A 37 17.81 47.58 -22.51
N ALA A 38 18.58 47.72 -21.48
CA ALA A 38 19.92 48.19 -21.18
C ALA A 38 20.42 47.62 -19.88
N ALA A 39 21.73 47.66 -19.70
CA ALA A 39 22.54 47.30 -18.55
C ALA A 39 22.14 48.02 -17.23
N ASP A 40 22.34 47.39 -16.12
CA ASP A 40 23.30 47.61 -15.06
C ASP A 40 22.81 47.04 -13.71
N ALA A 41 23.56 46.18 -13.13
CA ALA A 41 24.05 46.27 -11.74
C ALA A 41 24.67 44.93 -11.31
N ARG A 42 25.93 45.01 -11.00
CA ARG A 42 26.73 43.97 -10.35
C ARG A 42 26.08 43.56 -9.02
N GLY A 43 25.90 42.28 -8.82
CA GLY A 43 25.59 41.67 -7.55
C GLY A 43 26.03 40.22 -7.60
N ASP A 44 27.12 39.91 -6.92
CA ASP A 44 27.60 38.55 -6.64
C ASP A 44 26.44 37.69 -6.13
N VAL A 45 26.07 36.69 -6.87
CA VAL A 45 25.22 35.61 -6.36
C VAL A 45 26.03 34.32 -6.43
N ALA A 46 26.46 33.94 -5.23
CA ALA A 46 26.98 32.62 -4.95
C ALA A 46 26.03 31.55 -5.52
N PHE A 47 26.62 30.56 -6.20
CA PHE A 47 25.92 29.36 -6.63
C PHE A 47 25.48 28.60 -5.38
N GLY A 48 24.23 28.87 -4.95
CA GLY A 48 23.52 28.06 -3.97
C GLY A 48 23.20 26.71 -4.64
N GLN A 49 23.70 25.65 -4.06
CA GLN A 49 23.31 24.29 -4.35
C GLN A 49 21.78 24.20 -4.27
N ASN A 50 21.16 23.70 -5.33
CA ASN A 50 19.75 23.34 -5.33
C ASN A 50 19.57 22.16 -4.37
N GLU A 51 19.34 22.46 -3.09
CA GLU A 51 18.74 21.51 -2.17
C GLU A 51 17.31 21.29 -2.64
N LEU A 52 17.06 20.09 -3.16
CA LEU A 52 15.70 19.58 -3.36
C LEU A 52 14.96 19.76 -2.02
N PRO A 53 13.73 20.27 -2.02
CA PRO A 53 12.93 20.29 -0.81
C PRO A 53 12.76 18.84 -0.34
N GLN A 54 13.47 18.48 0.72
CA GLN A 54 13.12 17.32 1.49
C GLN A 54 11.74 17.64 2.08
N ASP A 55 10.74 16.94 1.59
CA ASP A 55 9.40 16.95 2.14
C ASP A 55 9.48 16.27 3.52
N THR A 56 9.97 17.03 4.50
CA THR A 56 9.94 16.65 5.90
C THR A 56 8.52 16.83 6.38
N ALA A 57 7.67 15.86 6.04
CA ALA A 57 6.42 15.70 6.77
C ALA A 57 6.76 15.64 8.27
N PRO A 58 6.10 16.41 9.13
CA PRO A 58 6.33 16.35 10.57
C PRO A 58 6.15 14.91 11.03
N PRO A 59 7.00 14.40 11.95
CA PRO A 59 6.87 13.04 12.43
C PRO A 59 5.44 12.84 12.96
N PRO A 60 4.80 11.72 12.64
CA PRO A 60 3.43 11.47 13.05
C PRO A 60 3.35 11.55 14.58
N SER A 61 2.56 12.48 15.08
CA SER A 61 2.31 12.69 16.51
C SER A 61 1.28 11.67 17.01
N GLY A 62 1.63 10.38 16.92
CA GLY A 62 0.82 9.27 17.41
C GLY A 62 1.45 8.61 18.63
N PRO A 63 0.71 7.70 19.31
CA PRO A 63 1.27 6.91 20.41
C PRO A 63 2.48 6.10 19.92
N GLU A 64 3.53 6.03 20.74
CA GLU A 64 4.79 5.33 20.37
C GLU A 64 4.69 3.79 20.46
N VAL A 65 3.55 3.25 20.81
CA VAL A 65 3.30 1.82 20.91
C VAL A 65 3.57 1.13 19.57
N GLY A 66 4.45 0.15 19.55
CA GLY A 66 4.80 -0.58 18.32
C GLY A 66 5.78 0.15 17.41
N LYS A 67 6.46 1.19 17.89
CA LYS A 67 7.57 1.81 17.19
C LYS A 67 8.76 0.84 17.12
N ARG A 68 9.41 0.78 15.97
CA ARG A 68 10.64 0.00 15.78
C ARG A 68 11.86 0.88 15.98
N ASP A 69 12.90 0.32 16.63
CA ASP A 69 14.19 0.99 16.78
C ASP A 69 15.03 0.96 15.50
N ARG A 70 14.69 0.06 14.57
CA ARG A 70 15.36 -0.11 13.28
C ARG A 70 14.35 -0.12 12.15
N GLU A 71 14.67 0.59 11.08
CA GLU A 71 13.91 0.62 9.84
C GLU A 71 14.46 -0.35 8.78
N ASP A 72 15.64 -0.95 9.05
CA ASP A 72 16.26 -1.91 8.14
C ASP A 72 15.53 -3.26 8.18
N PHE A 73 15.10 -3.71 7.02
CA PHE A 73 14.46 -5.01 6.85
C PHE A 73 14.90 -5.65 5.53
N ASP A 74 15.07 -6.97 5.55
CA ASP A 74 15.50 -7.76 4.39
C ASP A 74 14.32 -8.21 3.53
N LYS A 75 13.17 -8.47 4.18
CA LYS A 75 11.96 -9.01 3.53
C LYS A 75 10.71 -8.49 4.21
N ILE A 76 9.67 -8.27 3.41
CA ILE A 76 8.31 -8.01 3.89
C ILE A 76 7.41 -9.15 3.43
N VAL A 77 6.64 -9.72 4.36
CA VAL A 77 5.57 -10.67 4.05
C VAL A 77 4.24 -9.94 4.22
N THR A 78 3.40 -9.97 3.20
CA THR A 78 2.14 -9.23 3.20
C THR A 78 0.95 -10.16 3.01
N LEU A 79 -0.09 -9.97 3.84
CA LEU A 79 -1.42 -10.52 3.64
C LEU A 79 -2.42 -9.38 3.61
N TYR A 80 -3.56 -9.62 2.96
CA TYR A 80 -4.68 -8.69 2.98
C TYR A 80 -5.91 -9.34 3.56
N VAL A 81 -6.71 -8.56 4.28
CA VAL A 81 -8.10 -8.91 4.58
C VAL A 81 -8.95 -7.94 3.77
N ALA A 82 -9.64 -8.47 2.76
CA ALA A 82 -10.46 -7.71 1.85
C ALA A 82 -11.94 -7.94 2.13
N ALA A 83 -12.75 -6.90 1.93
CA ALA A 83 -14.20 -7.04 1.91
C ALA A 83 -14.63 -7.99 0.77
N ARG A 84 -15.75 -8.65 0.93
CA ARG A 84 -16.38 -9.42 -0.15
C ARG A 84 -16.85 -8.47 -1.25
N SER A 85 -17.15 -9.04 -2.43
CA SER A 85 -17.62 -8.24 -3.59
C SER A 85 -18.74 -7.29 -3.20
N GLU A 86 -18.63 -6.05 -3.67
CA GLU A 86 -19.61 -4.97 -3.45
C GLU A 86 -19.77 -4.51 -1.98
N GLN A 87 -18.87 -4.95 -1.08
CA GLN A 87 -18.86 -4.53 0.31
C GLN A 87 -17.63 -3.68 0.64
N VAL A 88 -17.68 -3.03 1.80
CA VAL A 88 -16.56 -2.28 2.37
C VAL A 88 -16.36 -2.67 3.82
N LEU A 89 -15.13 -2.60 4.29
CA LEU A 89 -14.80 -2.69 5.71
C LEU A 89 -15.01 -1.31 6.33
N ARG A 90 -15.74 -1.26 7.44
CA ARG A 90 -16.02 -0.01 8.15
C ARG A 90 -15.04 0.19 9.29
N GLY A 91 -14.62 1.43 9.51
CA GLY A 91 -13.65 1.78 10.54
C GLY A 91 -14.02 1.29 11.95
N PRO A 92 -15.23 1.51 12.45
CA PRO A 92 -15.64 1.00 13.77
C PRO A 92 -15.52 -0.53 13.89
N ASP A 93 -15.90 -1.26 12.84
CA ASP A 93 -15.82 -2.72 12.82
C ASP A 93 -14.35 -3.20 12.80
N ILE A 94 -13.48 -2.48 12.08
CA ILE A 94 -12.04 -2.75 12.06
C ILE A 94 -11.44 -2.58 13.46
N VAL A 95 -11.77 -1.51 14.18
CA VAL A 95 -11.29 -1.27 15.55
C VAL A 95 -11.68 -2.41 16.48
N VAL A 96 -12.97 -2.76 16.49
CA VAL A 96 -13.49 -3.85 17.33
C VAL A 96 -12.86 -5.19 16.97
N ALA A 97 -12.68 -5.47 15.68
CA ALA A 97 -12.05 -6.69 15.22
C ALA A 97 -10.56 -6.74 15.61
N ALA A 98 -9.83 -5.62 15.49
CA ALA A 98 -8.43 -5.50 15.86
C ALA A 98 -8.22 -5.76 17.35
N GLU A 99 -9.02 -5.17 18.22
CA GLU A 99 -8.99 -5.41 19.66
C GLU A 99 -9.25 -6.88 20.00
N LYS A 100 -10.29 -7.49 19.42
CA LYS A 100 -10.63 -8.91 19.60
C LYS A 100 -9.57 -9.86 19.06
N ALA A 101 -8.80 -9.42 18.07
CA ALA A 101 -7.66 -10.16 17.51
C ALA A 101 -6.35 -9.92 18.28
N GLY A 102 -6.37 -9.11 19.34
CA GLY A 102 -5.22 -8.82 20.19
C GLY A 102 -4.20 -7.89 19.53
N LEU A 103 -4.66 -6.97 18.71
CA LEU A 103 -3.88 -5.90 18.13
C LEU A 103 -4.01 -4.63 18.99
N SER A 104 -2.94 -3.85 19.07
CA SER A 104 -2.89 -2.57 19.77
C SER A 104 -2.74 -1.44 18.76
N TYR A 105 -3.54 -0.39 18.90
CA TYR A 105 -3.37 0.84 18.13
C TYR A 105 -2.14 1.60 18.61
N GLY A 106 -1.35 2.15 17.68
CA GLY A 106 -0.09 2.76 18.06
C GLY A 106 0.59 3.63 17.01
N TYR A 107 1.90 3.51 16.93
CA TYR A 107 2.76 4.30 16.06
C TYR A 107 2.27 4.34 14.62
N MET A 108 2.40 5.46 13.94
CA MET A 108 1.89 5.75 12.59
C MET A 108 0.36 5.64 12.46
N ASN A 109 -0.37 5.66 13.57
CA ASN A 109 -1.83 5.53 13.59
C ASN A 109 -2.31 4.21 12.93
N ILE A 110 -1.58 3.12 13.16
CA ILE A 110 -1.93 1.76 12.67
C ILE A 110 -2.00 0.78 13.83
N PHE A 111 -2.45 -0.44 13.55
CA PHE A 111 -2.51 -1.49 14.57
C PHE A 111 -1.24 -2.35 14.53
N HIS A 112 -0.83 -2.84 15.69
CA HIS A 112 0.38 -3.63 15.90
C HIS A 112 0.09 -4.90 16.71
N ARG A 113 0.72 -6.01 16.34
CA ARG A 113 0.84 -7.19 17.19
C ARG A 113 2.14 -7.09 17.95
N LEU A 114 2.05 -6.90 19.26
CA LEU A 114 3.21 -6.74 20.13
C LEU A 114 3.68 -8.10 20.65
N VAL A 115 4.98 -8.19 21.00
CA VAL A 115 5.51 -9.34 21.73
C VAL A 115 4.91 -9.31 23.14
N ASP A 116 4.21 -10.38 23.52
CA ASP A 116 3.56 -10.54 24.83
C ASP A 116 2.64 -9.38 25.25
N GLY A 117 2.13 -8.62 24.26
CA GLY A 117 1.26 -7.46 24.50
C GLY A 117 1.95 -6.25 25.13
N ARG A 118 3.27 -6.24 25.21
CA ARG A 118 4.05 -5.18 25.86
C ARG A 118 4.16 -3.95 24.97
N ALA A 119 3.71 -2.81 25.47
CA ALA A 119 3.69 -1.53 24.74
C ALA A 119 5.10 -1.01 24.38
N ASP A 120 6.11 -1.42 25.12
CA ASP A 120 7.53 -1.05 24.92
C ASP A 120 8.28 -2.00 23.98
N SER A 121 7.61 -3.01 23.42
CA SER A 121 8.23 -3.98 22.53
C SER A 121 8.04 -3.59 21.05
N ALA A 122 9.02 -3.97 20.22
CA ALA A 122 8.87 -3.88 18.77
C ALA A 122 7.70 -4.77 18.30
N PRO A 123 6.96 -4.36 17.27
CA PRO A 123 5.83 -5.14 16.77
C PRO A 123 6.32 -6.38 16.02
N ILE A 124 5.62 -7.50 16.21
CA ILE A 124 5.82 -8.72 15.43
C ILE A 124 5.40 -8.45 13.98
N PHE A 125 4.20 -7.88 13.81
CA PHE A 125 3.67 -7.41 12.54
C PHE A 125 2.71 -6.24 12.78
N SER A 126 2.33 -5.55 11.71
CA SER A 126 1.44 -4.40 11.77
C SER A 126 0.31 -4.50 10.75
N VAL A 127 -0.75 -3.74 10.98
CA VAL A 127 -1.94 -3.72 10.12
C VAL A 127 -2.26 -2.27 9.77
N ALA A 128 -2.31 -2.00 8.47
CA ALA A 128 -2.56 -0.67 7.92
C ALA A 128 -3.75 -0.66 6.96
N ASN A 129 -4.30 0.51 6.73
CA ASN A 129 -5.31 0.72 5.69
C ASN A 129 -4.64 0.67 4.31
N ILE A 130 -5.28 0.06 3.30
CA ILE A 130 -4.76 0.09 1.93
C ILE A 130 -5.00 1.43 1.23
N LYS A 131 -5.94 2.23 1.70
CA LYS A 131 -6.14 3.60 1.22
C LYS A 131 -5.08 4.53 1.83
N LYS A 132 -4.53 5.43 1.03
CA LYS A 132 -3.63 6.47 1.53
C LYS A 132 -4.34 7.38 2.53
N PRO A 133 -3.65 7.82 3.59
CA PRO A 133 -2.22 7.69 3.89
C PRO A 133 -1.78 6.32 4.45
N GLY A 134 -2.68 5.39 4.73
CA GLY A 134 -2.38 4.06 5.29
C GLY A 134 -2.75 3.94 6.77
N SER A 135 -3.01 5.05 7.43
CA SER A 135 -3.38 5.13 8.83
C SER A 135 -4.87 4.92 9.07
N PHE A 136 -5.20 4.74 10.34
CA PHE A 136 -6.57 4.76 10.87
C PHE A 136 -6.71 5.98 11.77
N GLU A 137 -7.25 7.07 11.23
CA GLU A 137 -7.47 8.29 12.03
C GLU A 137 -8.66 8.09 12.95
N MET A 138 -8.41 7.96 14.27
CA MET A 138 -9.47 7.67 15.23
C MET A 138 -10.54 8.75 15.31
N ALA A 139 -10.18 10.00 15.01
CA ALA A 139 -11.14 11.10 14.93
C ALA A 139 -12.16 10.92 13.78
N GLU A 140 -11.75 10.24 12.70
CA GLU A 140 -12.56 10.04 11.50
C GLU A 140 -13.02 8.58 11.33
N ILE A 141 -12.75 7.73 12.31
CA ILE A 141 -12.94 6.28 12.22
C ILE A 141 -14.39 5.90 11.92
N GLN A 142 -15.37 6.70 12.39
CA GLN A 142 -16.79 6.45 12.14
C GLN A 142 -17.19 6.56 10.67
N ALA A 143 -16.48 7.41 9.91
CA ALA A 143 -16.71 7.61 8.49
C ALA A 143 -15.78 6.79 7.59
N LEU A 144 -14.80 6.09 8.17
CA LEU A 144 -13.83 5.32 7.42
C LEU A 144 -14.51 4.11 6.74
N GLU A 145 -14.34 4.04 5.42
CA GLU A 145 -14.69 2.89 4.59
C GLU A 145 -13.49 2.51 3.72
N THR A 146 -13.09 1.25 3.74
CA THR A 146 -11.96 0.74 2.95
C THR A 146 -12.30 -0.61 2.32
N PRO A 147 -11.81 -0.90 1.10
CA PRO A 147 -12.02 -2.21 0.49
C PRO A 147 -11.18 -3.31 1.13
N ALA A 148 -10.06 -2.96 1.81
CA ALA A 148 -9.21 -3.94 2.47
C ALA A 148 -8.29 -3.28 3.51
N ILE A 149 -7.70 -4.11 4.37
CA ILE A 149 -6.59 -3.78 5.26
C ILE A 149 -5.41 -4.69 4.94
N ALA A 150 -4.19 -4.18 5.12
CA ALA A 150 -2.95 -4.89 4.85
C ALA A 150 -2.25 -5.28 6.15
N PHE A 151 -1.89 -6.54 6.28
CA PHE A 151 -1.01 -7.08 7.32
C PHE A 151 0.39 -7.14 6.74
N PHE A 152 1.37 -6.61 7.43
CA PHE A 152 2.76 -6.69 7.00
C PHE A 152 3.69 -7.09 8.14
N LEU A 153 4.46 -8.13 7.87
CA LEU A 153 5.52 -8.67 8.71
C LEU A 153 6.86 -8.35 8.06
N THR A 154 7.67 -7.55 8.73
CA THR A 154 9.03 -7.24 8.28
C THR A 154 10.03 -8.14 8.97
N LEU A 155 10.97 -8.70 8.21
CA LEU A 155 12.03 -9.56 8.70
C LEU A 155 13.39 -8.84 8.62
N PRO A 156 14.24 -8.99 9.64
CA PRO A 156 14.05 -9.79 10.84
C PRO A 156 12.96 -9.23 11.76
N ALA A 157 12.15 -10.12 12.34
CA ALA A 157 11.16 -9.79 13.34
C ALA A 157 11.76 -9.91 14.77
N PRO A 158 11.09 -9.36 15.81
CA PRO A 158 11.55 -9.51 17.19
C PRO A 158 11.48 -10.94 17.73
N ILE A 159 10.85 -11.85 16.98
CA ILE A 159 10.76 -13.29 17.25
C ILE A 159 11.16 -14.07 15.99
N ALA A 160 11.34 -15.40 16.10
CA ALA A 160 11.66 -16.23 14.94
C ALA A 160 10.62 -16.07 13.81
N ALA A 161 11.08 -16.08 12.54
CA ALA A 161 10.23 -15.82 11.39
C ALA A 161 9.01 -16.77 11.31
N LEU A 162 9.21 -18.05 11.63
CA LEU A 162 8.13 -19.04 11.68
C LEU A 162 7.12 -18.70 12.76
N ASP A 163 7.57 -18.37 13.96
CA ASP A 163 6.69 -18.01 15.08
C ASP A 163 5.90 -16.72 14.74
N ALA A 164 6.54 -15.78 14.05
CA ALA A 164 5.89 -14.56 13.58
C ALA A 164 4.78 -14.86 12.55
N TRP A 165 5.05 -15.79 11.63
CA TRP A 165 4.07 -16.27 10.67
C TRP A 165 2.91 -17.01 11.32
N GLU A 166 3.19 -17.91 12.27
CA GLU A 166 2.19 -18.65 13.05
C GLU A 166 1.28 -17.73 13.89
N LYS A 167 1.71 -16.52 14.17
CA LYS A 167 0.88 -15.47 14.78
C LYS A 167 0.15 -14.61 13.74
N LEU A 168 0.79 -14.29 12.63
CA LEU A 168 0.22 -13.43 11.57
C LEU A 168 -1.00 -14.08 10.93
N LEU A 169 -0.86 -15.31 10.43
CA LEU A 169 -1.90 -15.99 9.67
C LEU A 169 -3.20 -16.19 10.46
N PRO A 170 -3.19 -16.74 11.69
CA PRO A 170 -4.43 -16.88 12.46
C PRO A 170 -5.06 -15.54 12.83
N THR A 171 -4.24 -14.50 13.06
CA THR A 171 -4.76 -13.16 13.34
C THR A 171 -5.47 -12.58 12.11
N ALA A 172 -4.89 -12.73 10.91
CA ALA A 172 -5.53 -12.30 9.66
C ALA A 172 -6.83 -13.08 9.39
N GLN A 173 -6.83 -14.40 9.63
CA GLN A 173 -8.03 -15.23 9.52
C GLN A 173 -9.12 -14.78 10.51
N ARG A 174 -8.74 -14.52 11.75
CA ARG A 174 -9.67 -14.04 12.79
C ARG A 174 -10.26 -12.67 12.43
N MET A 175 -9.44 -11.77 11.92
CA MET A 175 -9.92 -10.47 11.42
C MET A 175 -10.88 -10.64 10.25
N ALA A 176 -10.58 -11.54 9.30
CA ALA A 176 -11.46 -11.82 8.16
C ALA A 176 -12.82 -12.39 8.61
N GLU A 177 -12.84 -13.29 9.59
CA GLU A 177 -14.09 -13.80 10.18
C GLU A 177 -14.93 -12.69 10.83
N LEU A 178 -14.28 -11.82 11.62
CA LEU A 178 -14.97 -10.74 12.34
C LEU A 178 -15.50 -9.64 11.41
N LEU A 179 -14.86 -9.45 10.25
CA LEU A 179 -15.18 -8.42 9.26
C LEU A 179 -15.99 -8.96 8.06
N ASP A 180 -16.41 -10.23 8.08
CA ASP A 180 -16.98 -10.94 6.93
C ASP A 180 -16.17 -10.75 5.64
N GLY A 181 -14.84 -10.79 5.79
CA GLY A 181 -13.87 -10.61 4.72
C GLY A 181 -13.25 -11.92 4.23
N VAL A 182 -12.25 -11.76 3.36
CA VAL A 182 -11.43 -12.86 2.83
C VAL A 182 -9.95 -12.54 3.00
N VAL A 183 -9.15 -13.56 3.35
CA VAL A 183 -7.69 -13.42 3.41
C VAL A 183 -7.10 -13.63 2.03
N LEU A 184 -6.26 -12.71 1.58
CA LEU A 184 -5.56 -12.75 0.29
C LEU A 184 -4.05 -12.72 0.52
N ASP A 185 -3.30 -13.35 -0.40
CA ASP A 185 -1.84 -13.25 -0.45
C ASP A 185 -1.37 -11.91 -1.06
N GLU A 186 -0.05 -11.71 -1.16
CA GLU A 186 0.55 -10.51 -1.76
C GLU A 186 0.15 -10.30 -3.22
N SER A 187 -0.15 -11.38 -3.95
CA SER A 187 -0.66 -11.34 -5.32
C SER A 187 -2.17 -11.13 -5.39
N ARG A 188 -2.84 -10.90 -4.26
CA ARG A 188 -4.29 -10.71 -4.10
C ARG A 188 -5.13 -11.93 -4.51
N ASN A 189 -4.56 -13.13 -4.41
CA ASN A 189 -5.31 -14.36 -4.57
C ASN A 189 -5.79 -14.86 -3.20
N ALA A 190 -6.96 -15.51 -3.18
CA ALA A 190 -7.48 -16.11 -1.95
C ALA A 190 -6.46 -17.12 -1.38
N LEU A 191 -6.18 -17.00 -0.09
CA LEU A 191 -5.20 -17.81 0.60
C LEU A 191 -5.77 -19.21 0.85
N GLY A 192 -5.54 -20.13 -0.11
CA GLY A 192 -5.92 -21.54 0.01
C GLY A 192 -4.88 -22.34 0.81
N ARG A 193 -5.30 -23.52 1.31
CA ARG A 193 -4.43 -24.41 2.13
C ARG A 193 -3.10 -24.77 1.45
N GLN A 194 -3.08 -24.93 0.13
CA GLN A 194 -1.87 -25.26 -0.62
C GLN A 194 -0.86 -24.10 -0.65
N ARG A 195 -1.32 -22.85 -0.65
CA ARG A 195 -0.43 -21.67 -0.67
C ARG A 195 0.17 -21.38 0.68
N ILE A 196 -0.53 -21.69 1.77
CA ILE A 196 -0.02 -21.49 3.14
C ILE A 196 1.31 -22.26 3.36
N ALA A 197 1.47 -23.42 2.70
CA ALA A 197 2.67 -24.25 2.81
C ALA A 197 3.89 -23.69 2.03
N HIS A 198 3.74 -22.64 1.23
CA HIS A 198 4.79 -22.08 0.37
C HIS A 198 5.21 -20.64 0.72
N ILE A 199 4.66 -20.05 1.78
CA ILE A 199 5.03 -18.74 2.28
C ILE A 199 6.04 -18.88 3.41
#